data_46654d50104a057024483dda78ef959d
#
_entry.id   46654d50104a057024483dda78ef959d
#
_cell.length_a   1.000
_cell.length_b   1.000
_cell.length_c   1.000
_cell.angle_alpha   90.00
_cell.angle_beta   90.00
_cell.angle_gamma   90.00
#
_symmetry.space_group_name_H-M   'P 1'
#
loop_
_entity.id
_entity.type
_entity.pdbx_description
1 polymer ?
#
loop_
_entity_poly.entity_id
_entity_poly.type
_entity_poly.pdbx_seq_one_letter_code
_entity_poly.pdbx_strand_id
1 'polypeptide(L)'
;NSGHNYELWYGKAGVTTDVWIESITWLAEKYSNDDTLIGYDLKNEPHGKRGYKGDTCPSDIAKWDGSTDENNWAYAATKCADSILSVNPNALIFVEGVEQYPKTDQGYTYDTPDIWDAPADKSPWYGAWWGGNLRGVREYPVTPKSGTSQIVYSPHDYGPSVYAQTWFDKDFTTQTL
;
A
#
# COMPACT_ATOMS: atom_id res chain seq x y z
N ASN A 1 -14.65 6.79 -2.30
CA ASN A 1 -13.75 6.13 -1.40
C ASN A 1 -12.95 7.16 -0.61
N SER A 2 -13.45 7.62 0.52
CA SER A 2 -12.69 8.54 1.36
C SER A 2 -11.70 7.71 2.19
N GLY A 3 -10.41 7.86 1.95
CA GLY A 3 -9.36 7.13 2.62
C GLY A 3 -9.42 7.15 4.15
N HIS A 4 -9.99 8.18 4.73
CA HIS A 4 -10.07 8.36 6.18
C HIS A 4 -10.88 7.29 6.95
N ASN A 5 -11.71 6.51 6.28
CA ASN A 5 -12.56 5.51 6.94
C ASN A 5 -12.22 4.06 6.58
N TYR A 6 -11.33 3.85 5.59
CA TYR A 6 -11.01 2.53 5.04
C TYR A 6 -9.52 2.41 4.79
N GLU A 7 -8.75 2.46 5.87
CA GLU A 7 -7.29 2.48 5.85
C GLU A 7 -6.73 1.19 5.25
N LEU A 8 -7.23 0.04 5.73
CA LEU A 8 -6.89 -1.29 5.24
C LEU A 8 -7.98 -1.80 4.27
N TRP A 9 -7.75 -2.92 3.62
CA TRP A 9 -8.69 -3.60 2.73
C TRP A 9 -9.71 -4.48 3.47
N TYR A 10 -9.60 -4.54 4.79
CA TYR A 10 -10.45 -5.34 5.68
C TYR A 10 -10.77 -4.60 6.98
N GLY A 11 -11.58 -5.22 7.85
CA GLY A 11 -11.81 -4.80 9.23
C GLY A 11 -13.01 -3.88 9.43
N LYS A 12 -13.53 -3.24 8.37
CA LYS A 12 -14.69 -2.35 8.47
C LYS A 12 -15.91 -2.91 7.75
N ALA A 13 -17.09 -2.61 8.27
CA ALA A 13 -18.38 -3.02 7.70
C ALA A 13 -18.50 -4.54 7.44
N GLY A 14 -17.78 -5.37 8.21
CA GLY A 14 -17.78 -6.82 8.04
C GLY A 14 -16.95 -7.33 6.86
N VAL A 15 -16.21 -6.47 6.20
CA VAL A 15 -15.32 -6.85 5.09
C VAL A 15 -14.10 -7.55 5.68
N THR A 16 -13.86 -8.78 5.25
CA THR A 16 -12.61 -9.54 5.48
C THR A 16 -11.72 -9.46 4.26
N THR A 17 -10.46 -9.84 4.38
CA THR A 17 -9.54 -9.97 3.24
C THR A 17 -10.11 -10.88 2.16
N ASP A 18 -10.73 -12.00 2.54
CA ASP A 18 -11.32 -12.93 1.58
C ASP A 18 -12.53 -12.31 0.85
N VAL A 19 -13.43 -11.63 1.57
CA VAL A 19 -14.57 -10.90 0.96
C VAL A 19 -14.09 -9.82 -0.01
N TRP A 20 -13.03 -9.10 0.34
CA TRP A 20 -12.43 -8.12 -0.57
C TRP A 20 -11.87 -8.78 -1.84
N ILE A 21 -11.11 -9.86 -1.71
CA ILE A 21 -10.56 -10.62 -2.86
C ILE A 21 -11.70 -11.16 -3.74
N GLU A 22 -12.68 -11.82 -3.15
CA GLU A 22 -13.84 -12.38 -3.86
C GLU A 22 -14.59 -11.30 -4.65
N SER A 23 -14.79 -10.12 -4.05
CA SER A 23 -15.51 -9.02 -4.68
C SER A 23 -14.79 -8.48 -5.93
N ILE A 24 -13.46 -8.31 -5.86
CA ILE A 24 -12.67 -7.85 -7.01
C ILE A 24 -12.57 -8.96 -8.07
N THR A 25 -12.41 -10.21 -7.63
CA THR A 25 -12.36 -11.36 -8.54
C THR A 25 -13.66 -11.53 -9.31
N TRP A 26 -14.81 -11.40 -8.64
CA TRP A 26 -16.12 -11.39 -9.30
C TRP A 26 -16.23 -10.28 -10.36
N LEU A 27 -15.72 -9.07 -10.04
CA LEU A 27 -15.70 -7.97 -10.99
C LEU A 27 -14.80 -8.30 -12.19
N ALA A 28 -13.63 -8.90 -11.95
CA ALA A 28 -12.69 -9.29 -12.99
C ALA A 28 -13.24 -10.39 -13.92
N GLU A 29 -13.95 -11.36 -13.37
CA GLU A 29 -14.63 -12.40 -14.13
C GLU A 29 -15.74 -11.81 -14.99
N LYS A 30 -16.58 -10.96 -14.41
CA LYS A 30 -17.70 -10.31 -15.10
C LYS A 30 -17.28 -9.52 -16.33
N TYR A 31 -16.13 -8.88 -16.28
CA TYR A 31 -15.60 -8.03 -17.35
C TYR A 31 -14.40 -8.62 -18.07
N SER A 32 -14.19 -9.93 -17.98
CA SER A 32 -13.03 -10.60 -18.58
C SER A 32 -12.99 -10.53 -20.12
N ASN A 33 -14.12 -10.25 -20.76
CA ASN A 33 -14.24 -10.09 -22.21
C ASN A 33 -14.45 -8.62 -22.63
N ASP A 34 -14.30 -7.66 -21.74
CA ASP A 34 -14.40 -6.24 -22.04
C ASP A 34 -12.99 -5.68 -22.30
N ASP A 35 -12.66 -5.43 -23.56
CA ASP A 35 -11.36 -4.95 -24.00
C ASP A 35 -11.13 -3.45 -23.72
N THR A 36 -12.12 -2.74 -23.22
CA THR A 36 -11.98 -1.36 -22.76
C THR A 36 -11.45 -1.28 -21.34
N LEU A 37 -11.55 -2.37 -20.58
CA LEU A 37 -11.07 -2.48 -19.19
C LEU A 37 -9.67 -3.09 -19.16
N ILE A 38 -8.67 -2.26 -18.91
CA ILE A 38 -7.26 -2.67 -18.99
C ILE A 38 -6.74 -3.36 -17.74
N GLY A 39 -7.35 -3.13 -16.57
CA GLY A 39 -6.86 -3.69 -15.30
C GLY A 39 -7.61 -3.20 -14.07
N TYR A 40 -7.11 -3.58 -12.91
CA TYR A 40 -7.71 -3.34 -11.60
C TYR A 40 -6.70 -2.73 -10.66
N ASP A 41 -7.04 -1.56 -10.09
CA ASP A 41 -6.36 -1.02 -8.93
C ASP A 41 -6.93 -1.71 -7.69
N LEU A 42 -6.06 -2.41 -6.95
CA LEU A 42 -6.50 -3.33 -5.91
C LEU A 42 -7.10 -2.59 -4.70
N LYS A 43 -6.49 -1.48 -4.31
CA LYS A 43 -6.92 -0.72 -3.13
C LYS A 43 -6.33 0.68 -3.17
N ASN A 44 -7.21 1.69 -3.14
CA ASN A 44 -6.77 3.07 -3.01
C ASN A 44 -6.08 3.30 -1.66
N GLU A 45 -4.83 3.73 -1.72
CA GLU A 45 -4.04 4.24 -0.60
C GLU A 45 -4.02 3.34 0.64
N PRO A 46 -3.43 2.15 0.58
CA PRO A 46 -3.24 1.32 1.76
C PRO A 46 -2.38 2.05 2.81
N HIS A 47 -2.94 2.28 3.97
CA HIS A 47 -2.28 2.94 5.10
C HIS A 47 -2.78 2.31 6.41
N GLY A 48 -2.99 3.04 7.44
CA GLY A 48 -3.54 2.53 8.68
C GLY A 48 -3.72 3.63 9.70
N LYS A 49 -4.19 3.26 10.89
CA LYS A 49 -4.24 4.20 11.99
C LYS A 49 -2.84 4.36 12.55
N ARG A 50 -2.30 5.54 12.42
CA ARG A 50 -1.16 5.93 13.23
C ARG A 50 -1.61 6.23 14.64
N GLY A 51 -0.96 5.63 15.61
CA GLY A 51 -1.08 6.02 17.00
C GLY A 51 -0.53 7.44 17.22
N TYR A 52 -1.20 8.19 18.03
CA TYR A 52 -0.69 9.48 18.49
C TYR A 52 0.40 9.22 19.53
N LYS A 53 1.57 9.86 19.41
CA LYS A 53 2.68 9.75 20.39
C LYS A 53 3.25 8.34 20.62
N GLY A 54 3.38 7.55 19.58
CA GLY A 54 4.00 6.23 19.69
C GLY A 54 3.07 5.09 20.08
N ASP A 55 1.76 5.35 20.12
CA ASP A 55 0.74 4.32 20.39
C ASP A 55 0.30 3.54 19.13
N THR A 56 1.09 3.60 18.06
CA THR A 56 0.77 2.85 16.84
C THR A 56 0.82 1.36 17.11
N CYS A 57 -0.31 0.70 16.93
CA CYS A 57 -0.36 -0.74 16.95
C CYS A 57 0.11 -1.26 15.57
N PRO A 58 1.17 -2.09 15.50
CA PRO A 58 1.66 -2.60 14.22
C PRO A 58 0.61 -3.34 13.38
N SER A 59 -0.41 -3.92 14.02
CA SER A 59 -1.52 -4.58 13.34
C SER A 59 -2.51 -3.63 12.66
N ASP A 60 -2.46 -2.34 12.99
CA ASP A 60 -3.42 -1.35 12.51
C ASP A 60 -2.91 -0.57 11.28
N ILE A 61 -1.70 -0.85 10.83
CA ILE A 61 -1.08 -0.23 9.66
C ILE A 61 -0.87 -1.23 8.53
N ALA A 62 -0.99 -0.78 7.30
CA ALA A 62 -0.56 -1.55 6.15
C ALA A 62 0.96 -1.67 6.15
N LYS A 63 1.49 -2.89 6.14
CA LYS A 63 2.92 -3.15 6.10
C LYS A 63 3.34 -3.86 4.81
N TRP A 64 4.62 -3.83 4.52
CA TRP A 64 5.21 -4.48 3.35
C TRP A 64 6.46 -5.23 3.79
N ASP A 65 6.32 -6.51 4.06
CA ASP A 65 7.41 -7.37 4.51
C ASP A 65 7.26 -8.82 4.00
N GLY A 66 8.10 -9.73 4.49
CA GLY A 66 8.04 -11.16 4.14
C GLY A 66 7.04 -11.99 4.94
N SER A 67 6.22 -11.37 5.79
CA SER A 67 5.24 -12.10 6.60
C SER A 67 3.97 -12.44 5.83
N THR A 68 3.17 -13.33 6.41
CA THR A 68 1.81 -13.65 5.94
C THR A 68 0.72 -13.03 6.81
N ASP A 69 1.08 -12.00 7.58
CA ASP A 69 0.14 -11.32 8.46
C ASP A 69 -0.97 -10.65 7.66
N GLU A 70 -2.15 -10.53 8.25
CA GLU A 70 -3.34 -10.03 7.57
C GLU A 70 -3.17 -8.61 7.04
N ASN A 71 -2.39 -7.77 7.73
CA ASN A 71 -2.09 -6.40 7.34
C ASN A 71 -0.87 -6.25 6.41
N ASN A 72 -0.27 -7.36 5.94
CA ASN A 72 0.79 -7.31 4.95
C ASN A 72 0.22 -7.09 3.56
N TRP A 73 0.42 -5.88 3.02
CA TRP A 73 -0.10 -5.47 1.72
C TRP A 73 0.48 -6.26 0.56
N ALA A 74 1.80 -6.55 0.57
CA ALA A 74 2.42 -7.34 -0.49
C ALA A 74 1.84 -8.76 -0.57
N TYR A 75 1.59 -9.38 0.59
CA TYR A 75 0.97 -10.70 0.69
C TYR A 75 -0.49 -10.68 0.21
N ALA A 76 -1.28 -9.71 0.68
CA ALA A 76 -2.68 -9.56 0.29
C ALA A 76 -2.82 -9.24 -1.22
N ALA A 77 -1.98 -8.33 -1.74
CA ALA A 77 -1.95 -7.99 -3.16
C ALA A 77 -1.56 -9.20 -4.02
N THR A 78 -0.61 -10.03 -3.58
CA THR A 78 -0.24 -11.26 -4.29
C THR A 78 -1.41 -12.24 -4.36
N LYS A 79 -2.12 -12.49 -3.26
CA LYS A 79 -3.32 -13.34 -3.25
C LYS A 79 -4.43 -12.80 -4.14
N CYS A 80 -4.66 -11.49 -4.08
CA CYS A 80 -5.67 -10.85 -4.90
C CYS A 80 -5.33 -10.91 -6.39
N ALA A 81 -4.06 -10.66 -6.75
CA ALA A 81 -3.57 -10.79 -8.12
C ALA A 81 -3.72 -12.23 -8.65
N ASP A 82 -3.36 -13.24 -7.85
CA ASP A 82 -3.57 -14.65 -8.19
C ASP A 82 -5.04 -14.93 -8.54
N SER A 83 -5.95 -14.42 -7.73
CA SER A 83 -7.39 -14.65 -7.91
C SER A 83 -7.91 -13.96 -9.16
N ILE A 84 -7.57 -12.70 -9.38
CA ILE A 84 -7.97 -11.95 -10.59
C ILE A 84 -7.41 -12.60 -11.85
N LEU A 85 -6.10 -12.92 -11.87
CA LEU A 85 -5.43 -13.47 -13.05
C LEU A 85 -5.88 -14.91 -13.38
N SER A 86 -6.50 -15.61 -12.42
CA SER A 86 -7.11 -16.91 -12.68
C SER A 86 -8.37 -16.82 -13.56
N VAL A 87 -9.10 -15.69 -13.51
CA VAL A 87 -10.35 -15.47 -14.27
C VAL A 87 -10.19 -14.47 -15.41
N ASN A 88 -9.20 -13.59 -15.32
CA ASN A 88 -8.85 -12.60 -16.35
C ASN A 88 -7.33 -12.50 -16.51
N PRO A 89 -6.69 -13.43 -17.27
CA PRO A 89 -5.23 -13.54 -17.33
C PRO A 89 -4.53 -12.38 -18.06
N ASN A 90 -5.27 -11.54 -18.75
CA ASN A 90 -4.73 -10.39 -19.49
C ASN A 90 -4.85 -9.06 -18.74
N ALA A 91 -5.52 -9.06 -17.61
CA ALA A 91 -5.71 -7.83 -16.82
C ALA A 91 -4.38 -7.32 -16.24
N LEU A 92 -4.18 -6.01 -16.25
CA LEU A 92 -3.14 -5.38 -15.45
C LEU A 92 -3.59 -5.28 -13.98
N ILE A 93 -2.64 -5.49 -13.09
CA ILE A 93 -2.86 -5.39 -11.65
C ILE A 93 -2.08 -4.18 -11.14
N PHE A 94 -2.80 -3.14 -10.75
CA PHE A 94 -2.18 -1.93 -10.20
C PHE A 94 -2.06 -2.08 -8.69
N VAL A 95 -0.85 -1.92 -8.20
CA VAL A 95 -0.50 -2.08 -6.78
C VAL A 95 0.14 -0.80 -6.30
N GLU A 96 -0.56 -0.08 -5.45
CA GLU A 96 -0.01 1.08 -4.76
C GLU A 96 0.97 0.66 -3.66
N GLY A 97 1.72 1.62 -3.13
CA GLY A 97 2.59 1.42 -1.98
C GLY A 97 1.82 1.43 -0.64
N VAL A 98 2.56 1.48 0.43
CA VAL A 98 2.06 1.75 1.77
C VAL A 98 2.41 3.17 2.22
N GLU A 99 2.07 3.58 3.43
CA GLU A 99 2.45 4.89 3.97
C GLU A 99 3.84 4.85 4.62
N GLN A 100 4.11 3.83 5.44
CA GLN A 100 5.29 3.74 6.26
C GLN A 100 6.11 2.50 5.95
N TYR A 101 7.42 2.69 5.87
CA TYR A 101 8.39 1.61 5.75
C TYR A 101 9.50 1.81 6.80
N PRO A 102 9.82 0.83 7.63
CA PRO A 102 10.86 0.99 8.65
C PRO A 102 12.24 1.15 8.00
N LYS A 103 13.12 1.89 8.64
CA LYS A 103 14.53 2.01 8.24
C LYS A 103 15.30 0.74 8.61
N THR A 104 15.04 -0.33 7.87
CA THR A 104 15.61 -1.66 8.11
C THR A 104 17.13 -1.68 8.00
N ASP A 105 17.70 -0.82 7.18
CA ASP A 105 19.14 -0.56 7.06
C ASP A 105 19.77 -0.01 8.34
N GLN A 106 18.95 0.55 9.24
CA GLN A 106 19.34 1.04 10.57
C GLN A 106 18.87 0.12 11.70
N GLY A 107 18.33 -1.06 11.37
CA GLY A 107 17.88 -2.05 12.34
C GLY A 107 16.46 -1.85 12.89
N TYR A 108 15.69 -0.93 12.32
CA TYR A 108 14.28 -0.75 12.69
C TYR A 108 13.36 -1.76 11.99
N THR A 109 12.24 -2.06 12.62
CA THR A 109 11.23 -3.02 12.14
C THR A 109 9.84 -2.43 12.25
N TYR A 110 8.82 -3.15 11.78
CA TYR A 110 7.42 -2.75 11.96
C TYR A 110 6.96 -2.72 13.42
N ASP A 111 7.69 -3.36 14.34
CA ASP A 111 7.44 -3.28 15.79
C ASP A 111 8.03 -2.03 16.43
N THR A 112 8.77 -1.22 15.68
CA THR A 112 9.35 0.03 16.20
C THR A 112 8.26 1.07 16.36
N PRO A 113 8.15 1.73 17.54
CA PRO A 113 7.17 2.78 17.74
C PRO A 113 7.32 3.91 16.72
N ASP A 114 6.20 4.36 16.16
CA ASP A 114 6.17 5.53 15.29
C ASP A 114 6.16 6.81 16.12
N ILE A 115 7.04 7.74 15.78
CA ILE A 115 7.06 9.09 16.32
C ILE A 115 6.55 10.00 15.19
N TRP A 116 5.24 10.22 15.18
CA TRP A 116 4.52 10.92 14.12
C TRP A 116 5.12 12.27 13.70
N ASP A 117 5.54 13.07 14.66
CA ASP A 117 6.03 14.44 14.47
C ASP A 117 7.56 14.54 14.43
N ALA A 118 8.27 13.40 14.42
CA ALA A 118 9.72 13.42 14.30
C ALA A 118 10.13 13.91 12.91
N PRO A 119 11.14 14.80 12.83
CA PRO A 119 11.78 15.13 11.56
C PRO A 119 12.23 13.87 10.82
N ALA A 120 12.19 13.88 9.49
CA ALA A 120 12.50 12.71 8.66
C ALA A 120 13.88 12.10 8.93
N ASP A 121 14.87 12.91 9.29
CA ASP A 121 16.22 12.48 9.67
C ASP A 121 16.29 11.76 11.03
N LYS A 122 15.30 11.98 11.89
CA LYS A 122 15.20 11.39 13.24
C LYS A 122 14.13 10.31 13.36
N SER A 123 13.24 10.22 12.38
CA SER A 123 12.22 9.18 12.36
C SER A 123 12.85 7.81 12.10
N PRO A 124 12.44 6.74 12.81
CA PRO A 124 12.81 5.37 12.48
C PRO A 124 12.13 4.85 11.20
N TRP A 125 11.28 5.68 10.57
CA TRP A 125 10.47 5.33 9.43
C TRP A 125 10.80 6.18 8.21
N TYR A 126 10.75 5.56 7.02
CA TYR A 126 10.60 6.24 5.77
C TYR A 126 9.10 6.49 5.54
N GLY A 127 8.67 7.73 5.73
CA GLY A 127 7.31 8.15 5.41
C GLY A 127 7.14 8.41 3.91
N ALA A 128 5.92 8.24 3.43
CA ALA A 128 5.47 8.68 2.13
C ALA A 128 3.99 9.10 2.22
N TRP A 129 3.43 9.61 1.14
CA TRP A 129 2.00 9.73 1.03
C TRP A 129 1.33 8.35 1.12
N TRP A 130 0.08 8.30 1.52
CA TRP A 130 -0.70 7.07 1.49
C TRP A 130 -0.66 6.45 0.09
N GLY A 131 -0.34 5.18 0.00
CA GLY A 131 -0.12 4.51 -1.28
C GLY A 131 1.20 4.81 -1.97
N GLY A 132 2.06 5.68 -1.41
CA GLY A 132 3.27 6.16 -2.08
C GLY A 132 4.53 5.33 -1.85
N ASN A 133 4.63 4.61 -0.73
CA ASN A 133 5.87 3.95 -0.34
C ASN A 133 6.04 2.57 -0.97
N LEU A 134 6.89 2.48 -1.97
CA LEU A 134 7.22 1.22 -2.66
C LEU A 134 8.58 0.61 -2.22
N ARG A 135 9.16 1.04 -1.08
CA ARG A 135 10.49 0.57 -0.64
C ARG A 135 10.55 -0.93 -0.45
N GLY A 136 9.47 -1.54 0.01
CA GLY A 136 9.40 -2.98 0.23
C GLY A 136 9.43 -3.83 -1.05
N VAL A 137 9.13 -3.26 -2.22
CA VAL A 137 9.08 -4.00 -3.50
C VAL A 137 10.41 -4.68 -3.84
N ARG A 138 11.52 -4.06 -3.49
CA ARG A 138 12.85 -4.60 -3.80
C ARG A 138 13.09 -5.98 -3.17
N GLU A 139 12.62 -6.15 -1.93
CA GLU A 139 12.85 -7.38 -1.16
C GLU A 139 11.66 -8.34 -1.23
N TYR A 140 10.46 -7.78 -1.29
CA TYR A 140 9.18 -8.51 -1.24
C TYR A 140 8.27 -8.07 -2.39
N PRO A 141 8.63 -8.34 -3.65
CA PRO A 141 7.78 -7.99 -4.79
C PRO A 141 6.46 -8.75 -4.76
N VAL A 142 5.40 -8.18 -5.33
CA VAL A 142 4.15 -8.89 -5.59
C VAL A 142 4.38 -9.90 -6.69
N THR A 143 4.26 -11.19 -6.37
CA THR A 143 4.63 -12.30 -7.26
C THR A 143 3.51 -13.33 -7.39
N PRO A 144 2.49 -13.04 -8.21
CA PRO A 144 1.44 -14.02 -8.49
C PRO A 144 2.00 -15.25 -9.23
N LYS A 145 1.30 -16.37 -9.13
CA LYS A 145 1.71 -17.67 -9.74
C LYS A 145 1.88 -17.60 -11.24
N SER A 146 1.13 -16.73 -11.92
CA SER A 146 1.23 -16.48 -13.36
C SER A 146 2.47 -15.67 -13.77
N GLY A 147 3.23 -15.17 -12.81
CA GLY A 147 4.38 -14.29 -13.03
C GLY A 147 4.05 -12.81 -12.83
N THR A 148 5.04 -11.95 -13.03
CA THR A 148 4.97 -10.52 -12.69
C THR A 148 4.69 -9.60 -13.87
N SER A 149 4.47 -10.15 -15.08
CA SER A 149 4.32 -9.35 -16.31
C SER A 149 3.10 -8.44 -16.32
N GLN A 150 2.08 -8.74 -15.53
CA GLN A 150 0.87 -7.93 -15.38
C GLN A 150 0.89 -7.00 -14.17
N ILE A 151 1.93 -7.03 -13.34
CA ILE A 151 2.01 -6.16 -12.15
C ILE A 151 2.51 -4.78 -12.54
N VAL A 152 1.75 -3.76 -12.14
CA VAL A 152 2.07 -2.35 -12.31
C VAL A 152 2.13 -1.69 -10.93
N TYR A 153 3.28 -1.22 -10.52
CA TYR A 153 3.40 -0.44 -9.29
C TYR A 153 3.01 1.01 -9.57
N SER A 154 2.01 1.52 -8.85
CA SER A 154 1.40 2.83 -9.08
C SER A 154 1.41 3.69 -7.80
N PRO A 155 2.57 4.27 -7.43
CA PRO A 155 2.65 5.07 -6.22
C PRO A 155 1.85 6.38 -6.35
N HIS A 156 1.20 6.78 -5.25
CA HIS A 156 0.63 8.11 -5.12
C HIS A 156 1.67 9.10 -4.63
N ASP A 157 1.66 10.30 -5.19
CA ASP A 157 2.52 11.39 -4.75
C ASP A 157 1.80 12.74 -4.87
N TYR A 158 2.11 13.64 -3.93
CA TYR A 158 1.56 14.99 -3.88
C TYR A 158 2.64 15.99 -3.49
N GLY A 159 2.55 17.19 -4.03
CA GLY A 159 3.45 18.28 -3.65
C GLY A 159 3.16 18.86 -2.27
N PRO A 160 4.07 19.69 -1.73
CA PRO A 160 3.96 20.28 -0.40
C PRO A 160 2.78 21.24 -0.25
N SER A 161 2.18 21.68 -1.35
CA SER A 161 0.97 22.52 -1.33
C SER A 161 -0.29 21.76 -0.88
N VAL A 162 -0.30 20.42 -0.93
CA VAL A 162 -1.40 19.60 -0.41
C VAL A 162 -1.29 19.48 1.11
N TYR A 163 -0.11 19.15 1.61
CA TYR A 163 0.19 19.11 3.03
C TYR A 163 1.71 19.18 3.24
N ALA A 164 2.16 19.95 4.22
CA ALA A 164 3.57 20.07 4.58
C ALA A 164 4.02 18.82 5.37
N GLN A 165 4.44 17.79 4.65
CA GLN A 165 4.94 16.57 5.25
C GLN A 165 6.34 16.75 5.87
N THR A 166 6.69 15.88 6.82
CA THR A 166 7.96 15.95 7.56
C THR A 166 9.19 15.65 6.72
N TRP A 167 9.01 15.04 5.55
CA TRP A 167 10.08 14.72 4.58
C TRP A 167 10.33 15.81 3.54
N PHE A 168 9.48 16.84 3.48
CA PHE A 168 9.76 18.01 2.64
C PHE A 168 10.79 18.92 3.29
N ASP A 169 11.70 19.41 2.49
CA ASP A 169 12.68 20.40 2.93
C ASP A 169 11.96 21.71 3.31
N LYS A 170 12.41 22.37 4.37
CA LYS A 170 11.80 23.64 4.82
C LYS A 170 11.87 24.75 3.77
N ASP A 171 12.88 24.67 2.92
CA ASP A 171 13.11 25.63 1.84
C ASP A 171 12.58 25.14 0.48
N PHE A 172 11.75 24.08 0.49
CA PHE A 172 11.16 23.55 -0.73
C PHE A 172 10.30 24.62 -1.41
N THR A 173 10.67 24.99 -2.61
CA THR A 173 9.91 25.88 -3.48
C THR A 173 9.61 25.19 -4.79
N THR A 174 8.58 25.68 -5.51
CA THR A 174 8.26 25.16 -6.86
C THR A 174 9.39 25.36 -7.87
N GLN A 175 10.45 26.09 -7.50
CA GLN A 175 11.64 26.29 -8.32
C GLN A 175 12.74 25.23 -8.08
N THR A 176 12.55 24.32 -7.09
CA THR A 176 13.50 23.24 -6.77
C THR A 176 13.10 21.89 -7.39
N LEU A 177 12.07 21.87 -8.22
CA LEU A 177 11.64 20.70 -9.01
C LEU A 177 12.38 20.61 -10.34
#